data_867f03024bcdc05f6447a81bb4497176
#
_entry.id   867f03024bcdc05f6447a81bb4497176
#
_cell.length_a   1.000
_cell.length_b   1.000
_cell.length_c   1.000
_cell.angle_alpha   90.00
_cell.angle_beta   90.00
_cell.angle_gamma   90.00
#
_symmetry.space_group_name_H-M   'P 1'
#
loop_
_entity.id
_entity.type
_entity.pdbx_description
1 polymer ?
#
loop_
_entity_poly.entity_id
_entity_poly.type
_entity_poly.pdbx_seq_one_letter_code
_entity_poly.pdbx_strand_id
1 'polypeptide(L)'
;DGGQFNTPETATAHVKQMIEDGADIIDLGVESTRPGSTPLTTDEEIERLSLLIEPVLKASTVPVSIDTYHAKTAEYAFSKGAHILNDVWGLHYDPDMAAVVAKYKVPVIIMHNSNDTNYGDIIEDMKAFFFCAIDKALKEGVTPQQIWLDPGIGFGKTEEQNIEVMQRLGELTAYEYPVLLAPSRKRFIGSMLGLSLIHISEPTRPY
;
A
#
# COMPACT_ATOMS: atom_id res chain seq x y z
N ASP A 1 3.56 -10.97 3.90
CA ASP A 1 4.19 -12.31 3.99
C ASP A 1 3.84 -13.06 5.29
N GLY A 2 2.85 -12.59 6.04
CA GLY A 2 2.29 -13.30 7.20
C GLY A 2 3.23 -13.43 8.39
N GLY A 3 4.18 -12.49 8.57
CA GLY A 3 5.06 -12.48 9.73
C GLY A 3 6.25 -13.43 9.64
N GLN A 4 6.61 -13.91 8.46
CA GLN A 4 7.75 -14.83 8.27
C GLN A 4 9.11 -14.16 8.33
N PHE A 5 9.18 -12.82 8.18
CA PHE A 5 10.42 -12.06 8.07
C PHE A 5 10.53 -10.98 9.14
N ASN A 6 10.23 -11.34 10.40
CA ASN A 6 10.13 -10.40 11.54
C ASN A 6 11.47 -10.15 12.25
N THR A 7 12.57 -10.74 11.79
CA THR A 7 13.91 -10.44 12.32
C THR A 7 14.74 -9.67 11.30
N PRO A 8 15.71 -8.84 11.76
CA PRO A 8 16.59 -8.10 10.85
C PRO A 8 17.29 -9.00 9.81
N GLU A 9 17.71 -10.19 10.22
CA GLU A 9 18.43 -11.14 9.37
C GLU A 9 17.53 -11.70 8.28
N THR A 10 16.32 -12.15 8.64
CA THR A 10 15.36 -12.71 7.68
C THR A 10 14.82 -11.64 6.76
N ALA A 11 14.53 -10.44 7.27
CA ALA A 11 14.06 -9.31 6.46
C ALA A 11 15.13 -8.87 5.44
N THR A 12 16.37 -8.70 5.86
CA THR A 12 17.47 -8.32 4.95
C THR A 12 17.76 -9.36 3.88
N ALA A 13 17.73 -10.64 4.22
CA ALA A 13 17.90 -11.73 3.24
C ALA A 13 16.77 -11.71 2.21
N HIS A 14 15.51 -11.51 2.66
CA HIS A 14 14.36 -11.43 1.77
C HIS A 14 14.38 -10.20 0.86
N VAL A 15 14.77 -9.04 1.38
CA VAL A 15 14.96 -7.81 0.58
C VAL A 15 15.95 -8.05 -0.57
N LYS A 16 17.11 -8.65 -0.28
CA LYS A 16 18.11 -8.95 -1.31
C LYS A 16 17.56 -9.90 -2.38
N GLN A 17 16.87 -10.96 -1.94
CA GLN A 17 16.25 -11.91 -2.88
C GLN A 17 15.20 -11.23 -3.77
N MET A 18 14.30 -10.40 -3.19
CA MET A 18 13.31 -9.66 -3.98
C MET A 18 13.96 -8.75 -5.03
N ILE A 19 15.06 -8.07 -4.68
CA ILE A 19 15.80 -7.22 -5.62
C ILE A 19 16.46 -8.06 -6.71
N GLU A 20 17.07 -9.20 -6.37
CA GLU A 20 17.63 -10.14 -7.35
C GLU A 20 16.55 -10.70 -8.29
N ASP A 21 15.33 -10.91 -7.78
CA ASP A 21 14.15 -11.34 -8.54
C ASP A 21 13.54 -10.22 -9.38
N GLY A 22 14.06 -9.00 -9.27
CA GLY A 22 13.69 -7.85 -10.11
C GLY A 22 12.69 -6.89 -9.48
N ALA A 23 12.59 -6.81 -8.16
CA ALA A 23 11.78 -5.79 -7.49
C ALA A 23 12.40 -4.40 -7.66
N ASP A 24 11.57 -3.41 -8.06
CA ASP A 24 11.95 -2.01 -8.21
C ASP A 24 11.63 -1.18 -6.96
N ILE A 25 10.78 -1.67 -6.08
CA ILE A 25 10.39 -1.05 -4.80
C ILE A 25 10.23 -2.16 -3.77
N ILE A 26 10.70 -1.92 -2.55
CA ILE A 26 10.45 -2.79 -1.40
C ILE A 26 9.38 -2.14 -0.52
N ASP A 27 8.29 -2.86 -0.24
CA ASP A 27 7.23 -2.39 0.66
C ASP A 27 7.39 -3.02 2.04
N LEU A 28 7.60 -2.19 3.07
CA LEU A 28 7.84 -2.61 4.45
C LEU A 28 6.64 -2.24 5.32
N GLY A 29 5.94 -3.26 5.81
CA GLY A 29 4.87 -3.14 6.79
C GLY A 29 5.08 -4.08 7.96
N VAL A 30 4.76 -3.65 9.16
CA VAL A 30 4.89 -4.44 10.41
C VAL A 30 3.54 -4.75 11.05
N GLU A 31 2.47 -4.21 10.50
CA GLU A 31 1.09 -4.50 10.84
C GLU A 31 0.43 -5.33 9.73
N SER A 32 -0.41 -6.27 10.12
CA SER A 32 -1.22 -7.01 9.14
C SER A 32 -2.51 -6.26 8.88
N THR A 33 -2.68 -5.76 7.66
CA THR A 33 -3.91 -5.10 7.19
C THR A 33 -4.96 -6.07 6.67
N ARG A 34 -4.76 -7.39 6.86
CA ARG A 34 -5.73 -8.43 6.45
C ARG A 34 -7.01 -8.35 7.29
N PRO A 35 -8.19 -8.61 6.69
CA PRO A 35 -9.45 -8.69 7.43
C PRO A 35 -9.35 -9.66 8.61
N GLY A 36 -9.72 -9.19 9.82
CA GLY A 36 -9.68 -10.00 11.04
C GLY A 36 -8.34 -9.97 11.80
N SER A 37 -7.33 -9.24 11.36
CA SER A 37 -6.14 -8.96 12.16
C SER A 37 -6.46 -7.97 13.29
N THR A 38 -5.76 -8.11 14.41
CA THR A 38 -5.86 -7.14 15.51
C THR A 38 -4.97 -5.94 15.16
N PRO A 39 -5.54 -4.72 15.10
CA PRO A 39 -4.76 -3.51 14.88
C PRO A 39 -3.70 -3.33 15.98
N LEU A 40 -2.54 -2.83 15.59
CA LEU A 40 -1.50 -2.42 16.52
C LEU A 40 -1.79 -1.00 17.02
N THR A 41 -1.33 -0.69 18.22
CA THR A 41 -1.16 0.70 18.61
C THR A 41 0.02 1.32 17.84
N THR A 42 0.00 2.64 17.67
CA THR A 42 1.10 3.35 17.00
C THR A 42 2.46 3.08 17.67
N ASP A 43 2.50 2.98 19.00
CA ASP A 43 3.73 2.73 19.74
C ASP A 43 4.26 1.30 19.47
N GLU A 44 3.38 0.29 19.45
CA GLU A 44 3.75 -1.09 19.10
C GLU A 44 4.22 -1.20 17.65
N GLU A 45 3.58 -0.46 16.73
CA GLU A 45 3.99 -0.42 15.33
C GLU A 45 5.39 0.17 15.18
N ILE A 46 5.66 1.31 15.84
CA ILE A 46 6.99 1.95 15.85
C ILE A 46 8.03 1.03 16.48
N GLU A 47 7.72 0.36 17.58
CA GLU A 47 8.63 -0.58 18.22
C GLU A 47 9.04 -1.70 17.25
N ARG A 48 8.07 -2.35 16.58
CA ARG A 48 8.37 -3.38 15.59
C ARG A 48 9.15 -2.84 14.40
N LEU A 49 8.74 -1.69 13.88
CA LEU A 49 9.40 -1.06 12.74
C LEU A 49 10.84 -0.68 13.06
N SER A 50 11.12 -0.24 14.29
CA SER A 50 12.45 0.17 14.72
C SER A 50 13.50 -0.93 14.60
N LEU A 51 13.09 -2.19 14.72
CA LEU A 51 13.98 -3.35 14.59
C LEU A 51 14.37 -3.63 13.12
N LEU A 52 13.53 -3.25 12.17
CA LEU A 52 13.64 -3.66 10.77
C LEU A 52 14.08 -2.54 9.83
N ILE A 53 13.69 -1.29 10.12
CA ILE A 53 13.80 -0.20 9.14
C ILE A 53 15.24 0.10 8.73
N GLU A 54 16.16 0.27 9.68
CA GLU A 54 17.55 0.57 9.36
C GLU A 54 18.27 -0.59 8.65
N PRO A 55 18.14 -1.86 9.09
CA PRO A 55 18.66 -3.01 8.35
C PRO A 55 18.10 -3.13 6.94
N VAL A 56 16.78 -2.91 6.74
CA VAL A 56 16.13 -2.97 5.43
C VAL A 56 16.62 -1.85 4.52
N LEU A 57 16.64 -0.61 5.00
CA LEU A 57 17.15 0.54 4.23
C LEU A 57 18.61 0.35 3.80
N LYS A 58 19.45 -0.21 4.70
CA LYS A 58 20.86 -0.48 4.39
C LYS A 58 21.03 -1.62 3.38
N ALA A 59 20.15 -2.61 3.39
CA ALA A 59 20.22 -3.76 2.48
C ALA A 59 19.61 -3.46 1.10
N SER A 60 18.70 -2.49 1.02
CA SER A 60 17.99 -2.18 -0.22
C SER A 60 18.82 -1.26 -1.11
N THR A 61 18.90 -1.60 -2.40
CA THR A 61 19.43 -0.76 -3.47
C THR A 61 18.33 -0.06 -4.27
N VAL A 62 17.07 -0.31 -3.92
CA VAL A 62 15.87 0.29 -4.52
C VAL A 62 15.09 1.06 -3.47
N PRO A 63 14.16 1.96 -3.84
CA PRO A 63 13.34 2.68 -2.88
C PRO A 63 12.58 1.74 -1.93
N VAL A 64 12.42 2.18 -0.69
CA VAL A 64 11.63 1.47 0.33
C VAL A 64 10.38 2.29 0.62
N SER A 65 9.20 1.68 0.40
CA SER A 65 7.92 2.21 0.86
C SER A 65 7.58 1.70 2.25
N ILE A 66 6.77 2.46 2.96
CA ILE A 66 6.27 2.11 4.30
C ILE A 66 4.76 1.94 4.22
N ASP A 67 4.29 0.72 4.50
CA ASP A 67 2.87 0.40 4.62
C ASP A 67 2.41 0.72 6.04
N THR A 68 1.80 1.89 6.21
CA THR A 68 1.20 2.36 7.45
C THR A 68 0.12 3.40 7.19
N TYR A 69 -0.88 3.43 8.07
CA TYR A 69 -1.92 4.45 8.09
C TYR A 69 -1.86 5.34 9.35
N HIS A 70 -0.78 5.22 10.15
CA HIS A 70 -0.50 6.05 11.32
C HIS A 70 0.56 7.11 11.00
N ALA A 71 0.22 8.39 11.12
CA ALA A 71 1.10 9.51 10.80
C ALA A 71 2.42 9.50 11.60
N LYS A 72 2.38 9.14 12.89
CA LYS A 72 3.58 9.06 13.73
C LYS A 72 4.54 7.94 13.28
N THR A 73 4.01 6.80 12.85
CA THR A 73 4.82 5.70 12.30
C THR A 73 5.47 6.13 10.99
N ALA A 74 4.70 6.77 10.09
CA ALA A 74 5.22 7.32 8.85
C ALA A 74 6.32 8.37 9.12
N GLU A 75 6.09 9.31 10.04
CA GLU A 75 7.09 10.32 10.43
C GLU A 75 8.38 9.67 10.95
N TYR A 76 8.25 8.67 11.82
CA TYR A 76 9.39 7.90 12.31
C TYR A 76 10.16 7.25 11.16
N ALA A 77 9.47 6.55 10.25
CA ALA A 77 10.09 5.89 9.11
C ALA A 77 10.84 6.85 8.19
N PHE A 78 10.24 8.00 7.87
CA PHE A 78 10.88 9.02 7.03
C PHE A 78 12.05 9.70 7.73
N SER A 79 12.02 9.86 9.05
CA SER A 79 13.18 10.34 9.82
C SER A 79 14.37 9.38 9.72
N LYS A 80 14.14 8.10 9.42
CA LYS A 80 15.16 7.06 9.19
C LYS A 80 15.60 6.95 7.74
N GLY A 81 14.92 7.63 6.81
CA GLY A 81 15.27 7.67 5.40
C GLY A 81 14.42 6.79 4.48
N ALA A 82 13.23 6.36 4.91
CA ALA A 82 12.26 5.73 4.02
C ALA A 82 11.84 6.69 2.89
N HIS A 83 11.36 6.16 1.77
CA HIS A 83 11.25 6.91 0.53
C HIS A 83 9.82 7.19 0.08
N ILE A 84 8.86 6.31 0.38
CA ILE A 84 7.49 6.35 -0.15
C ILE A 84 6.53 6.01 0.98
N LEU A 85 5.36 6.65 1.04
CA LEU A 85 4.24 6.22 1.88
C LEU A 85 3.29 5.34 1.06
N ASN A 86 2.95 4.18 1.60
CA ASN A 86 1.84 3.35 1.13
C ASN A 86 0.74 3.37 2.21
N ASP A 87 -0.31 4.16 1.99
CA ASP A 87 -1.40 4.32 2.96
C ASP A 87 -2.64 3.57 2.51
N VAL A 88 -2.89 2.41 3.13
CA VAL A 88 -4.03 1.53 2.84
C VAL A 88 -5.39 2.10 3.24
N TRP A 89 -5.45 3.26 3.89
CA TRP A 89 -6.65 4.04 4.18
C TRP A 89 -6.70 5.37 3.43
N GLY A 90 -5.75 5.63 2.54
CA GLY A 90 -5.78 6.72 1.59
C GLY A 90 -5.93 8.10 2.22
N LEU A 91 -5.19 8.40 3.28
CA LEU A 91 -5.20 9.65 4.05
C LEU A 91 -6.51 9.93 4.82
N HIS A 92 -7.43 8.96 4.90
CA HIS A 92 -8.70 9.16 5.60
C HIS A 92 -8.67 8.73 7.07
N TYR A 93 -7.73 7.88 7.48
CA TYR A 93 -7.67 7.35 8.84
C TYR A 93 -7.04 8.34 9.82
N ASP A 94 -5.82 8.79 9.54
CA ASP A 94 -5.08 9.71 10.41
C ASP A 94 -5.10 11.12 9.81
N PRO A 95 -5.65 12.11 10.53
CA PRO A 95 -5.78 13.48 10.03
C PRO A 95 -4.42 14.14 9.75
N ASP A 96 -3.34 13.73 10.43
CA ASP A 96 -2.02 14.34 10.33
C ASP A 96 -1.18 13.74 9.20
N MET A 97 -1.63 12.65 8.56
CA MET A 97 -0.84 11.92 7.57
C MET A 97 -0.44 12.79 6.37
N ALA A 98 -1.35 13.59 5.83
CA ALA A 98 -1.06 14.45 4.69
C ALA A 98 0.02 15.50 5.01
N ALA A 99 0.01 16.05 6.24
CA ALA A 99 1.03 16.99 6.70
C ALA A 99 2.42 16.33 6.82
N VAL A 100 2.48 15.07 7.24
CA VAL A 100 3.74 14.29 7.27
C VAL A 100 4.28 14.10 5.86
N VAL A 101 3.43 13.70 4.90
CA VAL A 101 3.82 13.55 3.48
C VAL A 101 4.39 14.86 2.92
N ALA A 102 3.71 15.97 3.17
CA ALA A 102 4.14 17.30 2.73
C ALA A 102 5.49 17.72 3.37
N LYS A 103 5.64 17.48 4.68
CA LYS A 103 6.87 17.78 5.43
C LYS A 103 8.09 17.08 4.87
N TYR A 104 7.98 15.78 4.58
CA TYR A 104 9.09 14.97 4.09
C TYR A 104 9.23 14.98 2.57
N LYS A 105 8.25 15.56 1.85
CA LYS A 105 8.22 15.65 0.37
C LYS A 105 8.36 14.29 -0.31
N VAL A 106 7.80 13.26 0.28
CA VAL A 106 7.83 11.89 -0.25
C VAL A 106 6.65 11.62 -1.18
N PRO A 107 6.77 10.69 -2.13
CA PRO A 107 5.62 10.13 -2.84
C PRO A 107 4.66 9.44 -1.87
N VAL A 108 3.36 9.48 -2.20
CA VAL A 108 2.31 8.80 -1.46
C VAL A 108 1.43 7.97 -2.39
N ILE A 109 1.21 6.72 -2.01
CA ILE A 109 0.24 5.83 -2.62
C ILE A 109 -1.04 5.92 -1.78
N ILE A 110 -2.08 6.48 -2.38
CA ILE A 110 -3.41 6.65 -1.79
C ILE A 110 -4.26 5.46 -2.20
N MET A 111 -4.50 4.50 -1.28
CA MET A 111 -5.29 3.33 -1.58
C MET A 111 -6.75 3.52 -1.18
N HIS A 112 -7.67 3.12 -2.08
CA HIS A 112 -9.10 3.06 -1.77
C HIS A 112 -9.41 1.87 -0.86
N ASN A 113 -10.00 2.16 0.29
CA ASN A 113 -10.48 1.18 1.26
C ASN A 113 -11.85 1.58 1.82
N SER A 114 -12.60 0.60 2.32
CA SER A 114 -13.88 0.81 3.00
C SER A 114 -14.07 -0.25 4.09
N ASN A 115 -14.85 0.11 5.12
CA ASN A 115 -15.25 -0.82 6.17
C ASN A 115 -16.39 -1.75 5.75
N ASP A 116 -17.08 -1.46 4.65
CA ASP A 116 -18.17 -2.25 4.11
C ASP A 116 -18.06 -2.39 2.58
N THR A 117 -19.01 -3.07 1.97
CA THR A 117 -19.07 -3.33 0.53
C THR A 117 -20.30 -2.70 -0.14
N ASN A 118 -20.90 -1.70 0.51
CA ASN A 118 -22.11 -1.03 -0.01
C ASN A 118 -21.69 0.14 -0.91
N TYR A 119 -21.71 -0.08 -2.22
CA TYR A 119 -21.43 0.92 -3.23
C TYR A 119 -22.67 1.15 -4.10
N GLY A 120 -22.89 2.39 -4.54
CA GLY A 120 -23.88 2.71 -5.58
C GLY A 120 -23.31 2.34 -6.97
N ASP A 121 -22.37 3.13 -7.45
CA ASP A 121 -21.45 2.78 -8.53
C ASP A 121 -20.03 2.79 -7.92
N ILE A 122 -19.39 1.65 -7.88
CA ILE A 122 -18.12 1.50 -7.18
C ILE A 122 -17.03 2.43 -7.74
N ILE A 123 -17.03 2.67 -9.05
CA ILE A 123 -16.05 3.57 -9.67
C ILE A 123 -16.32 5.03 -9.29
N GLU A 124 -17.57 5.46 -9.29
CA GLU A 124 -17.92 6.82 -8.88
C GLU A 124 -17.66 7.05 -7.38
N ASP A 125 -17.94 6.06 -6.55
CA ASP A 125 -17.64 6.11 -5.11
C ASP A 125 -16.12 6.17 -4.87
N MET A 126 -15.32 5.41 -5.61
CA MET A 126 -13.86 5.48 -5.57
C MET A 126 -13.33 6.83 -6.04
N LYS A 127 -13.92 7.41 -7.09
CA LYS A 127 -13.57 8.75 -7.57
C LYS A 127 -13.82 9.81 -6.48
N ALA A 128 -14.96 9.75 -5.81
CA ALA A 128 -15.28 10.64 -4.71
C ALA A 128 -14.28 10.49 -3.54
N PHE A 129 -13.92 9.26 -3.20
CA PHE A 129 -12.90 8.98 -2.18
C PHE A 129 -11.54 9.58 -2.55
N PHE A 130 -11.05 9.34 -3.77
CA PHE A 130 -9.78 9.89 -4.23
C PHE A 130 -9.81 11.41 -4.32
N PHE A 131 -10.92 12.00 -4.77
CA PHE A 131 -11.06 13.45 -4.81
C PHE A 131 -10.86 14.08 -3.41
N CYS A 132 -11.50 13.52 -2.40
CA CYS A 132 -11.36 14.01 -1.03
C CYS A 132 -9.93 13.85 -0.50
N ALA A 133 -9.28 12.70 -0.76
CA ALA A 133 -7.91 12.45 -0.33
C ALA A 133 -6.89 13.36 -1.03
N ILE A 134 -7.04 13.54 -2.34
CA ILE A 134 -6.19 14.43 -3.14
C ILE A 134 -6.35 15.88 -2.68
N ASP A 135 -7.58 16.36 -2.51
CA ASP A 135 -7.86 17.72 -2.03
C ASP A 135 -7.19 17.98 -0.67
N LYS A 136 -7.31 17.01 0.26
CA LYS A 136 -6.63 17.07 1.56
C LYS A 136 -5.11 17.13 1.39
N ALA A 137 -4.52 16.27 0.56
CA ALA A 137 -3.09 16.25 0.31
C ALA A 137 -2.58 17.58 -0.27
N LEU A 138 -3.27 18.11 -1.28
CA LEU A 138 -2.90 19.38 -1.93
C LEU A 138 -3.00 20.56 -0.97
N LYS A 139 -4.00 20.60 -0.09
CA LYS A 139 -4.16 21.64 0.94
C LYS A 139 -3.02 21.65 1.94
N GLU A 140 -2.46 20.50 2.27
CA GLU A 140 -1.28 20.38 3.13
C GLU A 140 0.05 20.66 2.40
N GLY A 141 0.02 20.87 1.08
CA GLY A 141 1.19 21.21 0.29
C GLY A 141 1.88 20.04 -0.41
N VAL A 142 1.24 18.86 -0.44
CA VAL A 142 1.68 17.74 -1.30
C VAL A 142 1.47 18.14 -2.76
N THR A 143 2.45 17.89 -3.63
CA THR A 143 2.31 18.20 -5.05
C THR A 143 1.66 17.07 -5.82
N PRO A 144 0.97 17.34 -6.96
CA PRO A 144 0.35 16.29 -7.77
C PRO A 144 1.32 15.17 -8.18
N GLN A 145 2.59 15.51 -8.42
CA GLN A 145 3.64 14.58 -8.85
C GLN A 145 4.03 13.56 -7.77
N GLN A 146 3.68 13.82 -6.51
CA GLN A 146 3.92 12.91 -5.40
C GLN A 146 2.81 11.86 -5.24
N ILE A 147 1.65 12.05 -5.90
CA ILE A 147 0.44 11.27 -5.64
C ILE A 147 0.33 10.12 -6.64
N TRP A 148 0.13 8.92 -6.11
CA TRP A 148 -0.24 7.70 -6.81
C TRP A 148 -1.55 7.18 -6.25
N LEU A 149 -2.37 6.55 -7.08
CA LEU A 149 -3.66 5.99 -6.68
C LEU A 149 -3.61 4.46 -6.73
N ASP A 150 -4.19 3.79 -5.73
CA ASP A 150 -4.36 2.33 -5.73
C ASP A 150 -5.86 2.02 -5.57
N PRO A 151 -6.48 1.28 -6.48
CA PRO A 151 -7.89 0.89 -6.39
C PRO A 151 -8.20 -0.01 -5.20
N GLY A 152 -7.22 -0.52 -4.48
CA GLY A 152 -7.41 -1.34 -3.29
C GLY A 152 -8.09 -2.66 -3.58
N ILE A 153 -7.59 -3.40 -4.58
CA ILE A 153 -8.11 -4.73 -4.90
C ILE A 153 -8.01 -5.64 -3.68
N GLY A 154 -9.14 -6.25 -3.30
CA GLY A 154 -9.24 -7.14 -2.13
C GLY A 154 -9.46 -6.42 -0.80
N PHE A 155 -9.70 -5.10 -0.80
CA PHE A 155 -10.03 -4.30 0.38
C PHE A 155 -11.41 -3.69 0.25
N GLY A 156 -12.30 -3.91 1.24
CA GLY A 156 -13.66 -3.37 1.27
C GLY A 156 -14.48 -3.66 0.00
N LYS A 157 -14.28 -4.80 -0.64
CA LYS A 157 -14.93 -5.16 -1.91
C LYS A 157 -15.28 -6.66 -1.94
N THR A 158 -16.43 -6.98 -2.55
CA THR A 158 -16.78 -8.36 -2.91
C THR A 158 -15.93 -8.86 -4.08
N GLU A 159 -16.04 -10.16 -4.42
CA GLU A 159 -15.34 -10.72 -5.59
C GLU A 159 -15.80 -10.04 -6.88
N GLU A 160 -17.11 -9.87 -7.05
CA GLU A 160 -17.72 -9.22 -8.22
C GLU A 160 -17.26 -7.77 -8.35
N GLN A 161 -17.22 -7.05 -7.25
CA GLN A 161 -16.75 -5.66 -7.21
C GLN A 161 -15.26 -5.54 -7.55
N ASN A 162 -14.43 -6.47 -7.11
CA ASN A 162 -13.02 -6.50 -7.52
C ASN A 162 -12.88 -6.72 -9.02
N ILE A 163 -13.68 -7.60 -9.62
CA ILE A 163 -13.72 -7.85 -11.06
C ILE A 163 -14.18 -6.59 -11.80
N GLU A 164 -15.26 -5.96 -11.34
CA GLU A 164 -15.78 -4.72 -11.93
C GLU A 164 -14.73 -3.61 -11.93
N VAL A 165 -14.04 -3.40 -10.81
CA VAL A 165 -12.95 -2.41 -10.70
C VAL A 165 -11.84 -2.71 -11.70
N MET A 166 -11.43 -3.97 -11.84
CA MET A 166 -10.41 -4.37 -12.81
C MET A 166 -10.85 -4.12 -14.25
N GLN A 167 -12.12 -4.41 -14.61
CA GLN A 167 -12.66 -4.18 -15.94
C GLN A 167 -12.78 -2.69 -16.29
N ARG A 168 -13.09 -1.87 -15.28
CA ARG A 168 -13.31 -0.43 -15.43
C ARG A 168 -12.10 0.41 -14.99
N LEU A 169 -10.93 -0.20 -14.79
CA LEU A 169 -9.72 0.46 -14.31
C LEU A 169 -9.32 1.69 -15.15
N GLY A 170 -9.59 1.64 -16.47
CA GLY A 170 -9.34 2.77 -17.37
C GLY A 170 -10.08 4.07 -16.99
N GLU A 171 -11.22 3.96 -16.28
CA GLU A 171 -11.95 5.13 -15.80
C GLU A 171 -11.23 5.85 -14.64
N LEU A 172 -10.40 5.14 -13.87
CA LEU A 172 -9.57 5.71 -12.81
C LEU A 172 -8.28 6.33 -13.37
N THR A 173 -7.70 5.74 -14.42
CA THR A 173 -6.48 6.27 -15.04
C THR A 173 -6.70 7.59 -15.78
N ALA A 174 -7.97 7.96 -16.07
CA ALA A 174 -8.33 9.24 -16.65
C ALA A 174 -8.02 10.46 -15.76
N TYR A 175 -7.70 10.25 -14.49
CA TYR A 175 -7.34 11.33 -13.54
C TYR A 175 -5.92 11.86 -13.66
N GLU A 176 -5.13 11.39 -14.63
CA GLU A 176 -3.72 11.79 -14.83
C GLU A 176 -2.76 11.49 -13.66
N TYR A 177 -3.21 10.75 -12.66
CA TYR A 177 -2.34 10.22 -11.60
C TYR A 177 -1.89 8.80 -11.96
N PRO A 178 -0.63 8.42 -11.68
CA PRO A 178 -0.20 7.04 -11.81
C PRO A 178 -1.05 6.11 -10.94
N VAL A 179 -1.37 4.93 -11.48
CA VAL A 179 -2.15 3.92 -10.76
C VAL A 179 -1.26 2.73 -10.43
N LEU A 180 -1.17 2.42 -9.14
CA LEU A 180 -0.60 1.18 -8.64
C LEU A 180 -1.71 0.12 -8.62
N LEU A 181 -1.45 -1.03 -9.21
CA LEU A 181 -2.36 -2.17 -9.16
C LEU A 181 -1.71 -3.33 -8.44
N ALA A 182 -2.31 -3.75 -7.31
CA ALA A 182 -1.79 -4.81 -6.45
C ALA A 182 -2.72 -6.04 -6.42
N PRO A 183 -2.81 -6.84 -7.49
CA PRO A 183 -3.69 -8.01 -7.56
C PRO A 183 -3.05 -9.27 -6.97
N SER A 184 -1.75 -9.26 -6.69
CA SER A 184 -1.00 -10.46 -6.36
C SER A 184 -1.48 -11.14 -5.07
N ARG A 185 -1.61 -12.48 -5.10
CA ARG A 185 -2.07 -13.32 -3.98
C ARG A 185 -3.43 -12.92 -3.41
N LYS A 186 -4.30 -12.25 -4.19
CA LYS A 186 -5.66 -11.90 -3.76
C LYS A 186 -6.60 -13.09 -3.94
N ARG A 187 -7.44 -13.35 -2.92
CA ARG A 187 -8.32 -14.53 -2.85
C ARG A 187 -9.25 -14.68 -4.06
N PHE A 188 -9.80 -13.57 -4.58
CA PHE A 188 -10.74 -13.60 -5.69
C PHE A 188 -10.13 -14.23 -6.96
N ILE A 189 -8.83 -14.04 -7.22
CA ILE A 189 -8.15 -14.66 -8.38
C ILE A 189 -8.12 -16.18 -8.20
N GLY A 190 -7.83 -16.68 -6.98
CA GLY A 190 -7.87 -18.11 -6.68
C GLY A 190 -9.24 -18.71 -6.82
N SER A 191 -10.28 -17.99 -6.35
CA SER A 191 -11.68 -18.41 -6.48
C SER A 191 -12.07 -18.51 -7.95
N MET A 192 -11.76 -17.50 -8.78
CA MET A 192 -12.06 -17.50 -10.21
C MET A 192 -11.37 -18.62 -11.00
N LEU A 193 -10.12 -18.93 -10.65
CA LEU A 193 -9.30 -19.89 -11.39
C LEU A 193 -9.33 -21.29 -10.78
N GLY A 194 -10.00 -21.50 -9.65
CA GLY A 194 -9.98 -22.76 -8.89
C GLY A 194 -8.58 -23.11 -8.38
N LEU A 195 -7.71 -22.11 -8.16
CA LEU A 195 -6.31 -22.27 -7.76
C LEU A 195 -6.15 -21.97 -6.27
N SER A 196 -5.17 -22.63 -5.64
CA SER A 196 -4.74 -22.26 -4.28
C SER A 196 -3.90 -20.96 -4.33
N LEU A 197 -3.82 -20.25 -3.20
CA LEU A 197 -3.08 -18.99 -3.09
C LEU A 197 -1.60 -19.08 -3.48
N ILE A 198 -0.99 -20.25 -3.39
CA ILE A 198 0.42 -20.48 -3.79
C ILE A 198 0.62 -20.49 -5.30
N HIS A 199 -0.45 -20.67 -6.09
CA HIS A 199 -0.41 -20.68 -7.56
C HIS A 199 -0.90 -19.35 -8.16
N ILE A 200 -1.38 -18.42 -7.32
CA ILE A 200 -1.88 -17.13 -7.77
C ILE A 200 -0.72 -16.16 -7.76
N SER A 201 -0.30 -15.74 -8.93
CA SER A 201 0.78 -14.76 -9.14
C SER A 201 2.20 -15.30 -8.93
N GLU A 202 2.56 -16.39 -9.61
CA GLU A 202 3.94 -16.49 -10.04
C GLU A 202 4.19 -15.35 -11.04
N PRO A 203 5.33 -14.63 -10.94
CA PRO A 203 5.65 -13.61 -11.92
C PRO A 203 5.78 -14.28 -13.28
N THR A 204 4.73 -14.19 -14.10
CA THR A 204 4.85 -14.52 -15.52
C THR A 204 5.69 -13.42 -16.13
N ARG A 205 6.99 -13.64 -16.25
CA ARG A 205 7.82 -12.82 -17.13
C ARG A 205 7.28 -13.01 -18.55
N PRO A 206 6.89 -11.94 -19.24
CA PRO A 206 6.70 -12.05 -20.69
C PRO A 206 8.05 -12.43 -21.29
N TYR A 207 8.05 -13.49 -22.05
CA TYR A 207 9.19 -13.92 -22.88
C TYR A 207 9.45 -12.91 -23.98
#